data_87a7ae80d53b276a7e2a158c1d3ed513
#
_entry.id   87a7ae80d53b276a7e2a158c1d3ed513
#
_cell.length_a   1.000
_cell.length_b   1.000
_cell.length_c   1.000
_cell.angle_alpha   90.00
_cell.angle_beta   90.00
_cell.angle_gamma   90.00
#
_symmetry.space_group_name_H-M   'P 1'
#
loop_
_entity.id
_entity.type
_entity.pdbx_description
1 polymer ?
#
loop_
_entity_poly.entity_id
_entity_poly.type
_entity_poly.pdbx_seq_one_letter_code
_entity_poly.pdbx_strand_id
1 'polypeptide(L)'
;MSLNTINATHDPALRSWVSSANAPASDFPIQNLPFCAFRRARSAEGFRGGVAIGDQVLDLGALQGLGLFDGLAAQALAACAQPVLNTFMGLGAPAHAALRGALSAALRSDSALAQQVRPRLIGQDAVEYRVAAQVGDYTDFYASIHHATAVGRLFRPDNPLLPNYKWVPLAYHGRASSIRASGYDFARPVGQVLPPGATRPELAATRRLDYELEVGVFVGRGNELGRSVPLAQAEAHVFGLCLLNDWSARDIQAWEYQPLGPFLAKNFATTVSPWVVTLEALAPFRVPWSRPAGESPPLAYLDDGALREAGAIDIQLEAW
;
A
#
# COMPACT_ATOMS: atom_id res chain seq x y z
N MET A 1 5.55 18.28 11.18
CA MET A 1 5.42 17.25 12.23
C MET A 1 6.01 15.97 11.64
N SER A 2 6.79 15.24 12.42
CA SER A 2 7.28 13.91 11.99
C SER A 2 6.10 12.95 11.89
N LEU A 3 6.02 12.18 10.81
CA LEU A 3 5.00 11.14 10.59
C LEU A 3 5.11 9.99 11.61
N ASN A 4 6.20 9.94 12.37
CA ASN A 4 6.47 8.92 13.38
C ASN A 4 6.08 9.37 14.80
N THR A 5 5.35 10.48 14.95
CA THR A 5 4.97 11.01 16.26
C THR A 5 3.67 10.39 16.74
N ILE A 6 3.73 9.69 17.88
CA ILE A 6 2.54 9.20 18.57
C ILE A 6 1.71 10.39 19.05
N ASN A 7 0.41 10.34 18.82
CA ASN A 7 -0.56 11.36 19.22
C ASN A 7 -1.85 10.72 19.76
N ALA A 8 -2.83 11.55 20.13
CA ALA A 8 -4.09 11.08 20.72
C ALA A 8 -4.88 10.10 19.86
N THR A 9 -4.67 10.07 18.52
CA THR A 9 -5.37 9.12 17.64
C THR A 9 -4.85 7.68 17.77
N HIS A 10 -3.71 7.48 18.44
CA HIS A 10 -3.07 6.18 18.65
C HIS A 10 -3.37 5.59 20.04
N ASP A 11 -4.05 6.34 20.92
CA ASP A 11 -4.36 5.85 22.27
C ASP A 11 -5.09 4.50 22.19
N PRO A 12 -4.53 3.41 22.77
CA PRO A 12 -5.15 2.09 22.72
C PRO A 12 -6.46 2.02 23.53
N ALA A 13 -6.73 3.00 24.40
CA ALA A 13 -7.96 3.09 25.15
C ALA A 13 -9.12 3.69 24.36
N LEU A 14 -8.84 4.33 23.20
CA LEU A 14 -9.91 4.86 22.35
C LEU A 14 -10.90 3.77 21.93
N ARG A 15 -12.19 4.13 22.00
CA ARG A 15 -13.29 3.31 21.51
C ARG A 15 -14.15 4.13 20.57
N SER A 16 -14.73 3.45 19.59
CA SER A 16 -15.68 4.03 18.66
C SER A 16 -17.12 3.76 19.09
N TRP A 17 -18.02 4.65 18.70
CA TRP A 17 -19.46 4.35 18.74
C TRP A 17 -19.90 3.35 17.64
N VAL A 18 -19.02 3.02 16.70
CA VAL A 18 -19.19 1.88 15.78
C VAL A 18 -18.70 0.63 16.49
N SER A 19 -19.64 -0.19 16.97
CA SER A 19 -19.34 -1.31 17.88
C SER A 19 -18.38 -2.34 17.28
N SER A 20 -18.50 -2.64 15.99
CA SER A 20 -17.65 -3.60 15.29
C SER A 20 -16.16 -3.18 15.26
N ALA A 21 -15.86 -1.87 15.33
CA ALA A 21 -14.50 -1.36 15.41
C ALA A 21 -13.80 -1.66 16.75
N ASN A 22 -14.56 -2.01 17.79
CA ASN A 22 -14.02 -2.29 19.11
C ASN A 22 -13.79 -3.79 19.37
N ALA A 23 -14.09 -4.65 18.40
CA ALA A 23 -13.85 -6.08 18.51
C ALA A 23 -12.35 -6.37 18.54
N PRO A 24 -11.84 -7.30 19.39
CA PRO A 24 -10.41 -7.59 19.48
C PRO A 24 -9.76 -8.04 18.17
N ALA A 25 -10.53 -8.66 17.27
CA ALA A 25 -10.08 -9.13 15.96
C ALA A 25 -10.46 -8.17 14.81
N SER A 26 -10.80 -6.90 15.11
CA SER A 26 -11.12 -5.93 14.07
C SER A 26 -9.86 -5.45 13.36
N ASP A 27 -9.80 -5.61 12.04
CA ASP A 27 -8.74 -5.01 11.20
C ASP A 27 -8.85 -3.48 11.13
N PHE A 28 -10.03 -2.93 11.45
CA PHE A 28 -10.34 -1.52 11.31
C PHE A 28 -10.77 -0.85 12.62
N PRO A 29 -9.92 -0.91 13.69
CA PRO A 29 -10.17 -0.14 14.90
C PRO A 29 -10.05 1.36 14.61
N ILE A 30 -10.55 2.19 15.54
CA ILE A 30 -10.48 3.66 15.41
C ILE A 30 -9.06 4.20 15.30
N GLN A 31 -8.06 3.45 15.75
CA GLN A 31 -6.65 3.79 15.63
C GLN A 31 -6.10 3.60 14.21
N ASN A 32 -6.74 2.77 13.36
CA ASN A 32 -6.27 2.51 11.99
C ASN A 32 -6.82 3.55 10.99
N LEU A 33 -8.12 3.56 10.72
CA LEU A 33 -8.81 4.45 9.78
C LEU A 33 -8.17 4.47 8.37
N PRO A 34 -8.00 3.31 7.71
CA PRO A 34 -7.41 3.29 6.39
C PRO A 34 -8.36 3.87 5.33
N PHE A 35 -7.78 4.51 4.32
CA PHE A 35 -8.52 5.14 3.23
C PHE A 35 -8.76 4.17 2.08
N CYS A 36 -9.87 4.38 1.35
CA CYS A 36 -10.20 3.63 0.13
C CYS A 36 -10.89 4.53 -0.89
N ALA A 37 -11.05 4.03 -2.12
CA ALA A 37 -11.97 4.56 -3.12
C ALA A 37 -13.08 3.52 -3.36
N PHE A 38 -14.32 3.91 -3.17
CA PHE A 38 -15.48 3.02 -3.19
C PHE A 38 -16.72 3.67 -3.84
N ARG A 39 -17.71 2.85 -4.16
CA ARG A 39 -19.09 3.24 -4.44
C ARG A 39 -20.05 2.17 -3.89
N ARG A 40 -21.34 2.47 -3.81
CA ARG A 40 -22.33 1.43 -3.48
C ARG A 40 -22.34 0.37 -4.55
N ALA A 41 -22.37 -0.88 -4.14
CA ALA A 41 -22.45 -2.00 -5.07
C ALA A 41 -23.73 -1.93 -5.92
N ARG A 42 -23.61 -2.31 -7.18
CA ARG A 42 -24.74 -2.35 -8.12
C ARG A 42 -25.45 -1.00 -8.31
N SER A 43 -24.79 0.12 -8.04
CA SER A 43 -25.34 1.46 -8.21
C SER A 43 -24.70 2.17 -9.41
N ALA A 44 -25.36 3.23 -9.89
CA ALA A 44 -24.82 4.14 -10.89
C ALA A 44 -24.00 5.30 -10.28
N GLU A 45 -23.78 5.27 -8.97
CA GLU A 45 -22.99 6.30 -8.26
C GLU A 45 -21.55 6.33 -8.73
N GLY A 46 -20.94 7.52 -8.72
CA GLY A 46 -19.50 7.68 -8.91
C GLY A 46 -18.72 7.13 -7.72
N PHE A 47 -17.48 6.67 -7.98
CA PHE A 47 -16.52 6.36 -6.92
C PHE A 47 -16.16 7.63 -6.14
N ARG A 48 -15.81 7.49 -4.86
CA ARG A 48 -15.36 8.55 -3.95
C ARG A 48 -14.54 7.97 -2.80
N GLY A 49 -13.87 8.81 -2.07
CA GLY A 49 -13.09 8.40 -0.92
C GLY A 49 -13.95 7.94 0.25
N GLY A 50 -13.45 6.94 0.95
CA GLY A 50 -14.00 6.41 2.19
C GLY A 50 -12.92 6.05 3.19
N VAL A 51 -13.32 5.81 4.43
CA VAL A 51 -12.47 5.32 5.52
C VAL A 51 -13.14 4.10 6.16
N ALA A 52 -12.36 3.03 6.37
CA ALA A 52 -12.86 1.87 7.11
C ALA A 52 -12.92 2.14 8.60
N ILE A 53 -14.00 1.66 9.22
CA ILE A 53 -14.20 1.62 10.67
C ILE A 53 -15.04 0.39 11.04
N GLY A 54 -14.44 -0.59 11.69
CA GLY A 54 -15.08 -1.88 11.93
C GLY A 54 -15.52 -2.55 10.62
N ASP A 55 -16.77 -2.97 10.54
CA ASP A 55 -17.38 -3.55 9.34
C ASP A 55 -18.02 -2.52 8.39
N GLN A 56 -17.75 -1.23 8.60
CA GLN A 56 -18.33 -0.13 7.86
C GLN A 56 -17.30 0.65 7.05
N VAL A 57 -17.78 1.33 6.01
CA VAL A 57 -17.06 2.40 5.29
C VAL A 57 -17.77 3.72 5.60
N LEU A 58 -17.03 4.68 6.10
CA LEU A 58 -17.49 6.07 6.25
C LEU A 58 -17.35 6.80 4.91
N ASP A 59 -18.45 7.28 4.36
CA ASP A 59 -18.53 8.02 3.10
C ASP A 59 -18.04 9.47 3.29
N LEU A 60 -16.81 9.74 2.87
CA LEU A 60 -16.19 11.07 3.01
C LEU A 60 -16.83 12.11 2.07
N GLY A 61 -17.29 11.67 0.89
CA GLY A 61 -18.04 12.55 -0.01
C GLY A 61 -19.35 13.02 0.59
N ALA A 62 -20.06 12.13 1.27
CA ALA A 62 -21.31 12.47 1.95
C ALA A 62 -21.10 13.31 3.22
N LEU A 63 -19.93 13.27 3.85
CA LEU A 63 -19.58 14.14 4.98
C LEU A 63 -19.31 15.58 4.53
N GLN A 64 -18.76 15.79 3.34
CA GLN A 64 -18.34 17.11 2.86
C GLN A 64 -19.47 18.15 2.94
N GLY A 65 -20.70 17.75 2.60
CA GLY A 65 -21.86 18.66 2.60
C GLY A 65 -22.37 19.07 3.98
N LEU A 66 -21.83 18.49 5.06
CA LEU A 66 -22.31 18.74 6.43
C LEU A 66 -21.62 19.93 7.14
N GLY A 67 -20.48 20.41 6.61
CA GLY A 67 -19.72 21.49 7.22
C GLY A 67 -19.18 21.19 8.62
N LEU A 68 -18.87 19.93 8.91
CA LEU A 68 -18.45 19.46 10.24
C LEU A 68 -16.98 19.78 10.55
N PHE A 69 -16.16 19.99 9.54
CA PHE A 69 -14.73 20.22 9.66
C PHE A 69 -14.36 21.57 9.07
N ASP A 70 -13.25 22.12 9.54
CA ASP A 70 -12.70 23.40 9.08
C ASP A 70 -11.23 23.29 8.65
N GLY A 71 -10.64 24.38 8.17
CA GLY A 71 -9.23 24.50 7.83
C GLY A 71 -8.72 23.37 6.91
N LEU A 72 -7.57 22.80 7.26
CA LEU A 72 -6.93 21.70 6.49
C LEU A 72 -7.77 20.43 6.47
N ALA A 73 -8.54 20.15 7.53
CA ALA A 73 -9.40 18.97 7.57
C ALA A 73 -10.54 19.08 6.56
N ALA A 74 -11.17 20.25 6.42
CA ALA A 74 -12.20 20.51 5.41
C ALA A 74 -11.62 20.42 3.99
N GLN A 75 -10.43 20.98 3.76
CA GLN A 75 -9.74 20.89 2.47
C GLN A 75 -9.44 19.45 2.09
N ALA A 76 -8.92 18.67 3.03
CA ALA A 76 -8.61 17.24 2.83
C ALA A 76 -9.88 16.42 2.58
N LEU A 77 -10.97 16.69 3.33
CA LEU A 77 -12.27 16.05 3.13
C LEU A 77 -12.82 16.32 1.72
N ALA A 78 -12.75 17.56 1.25
CA ALA A 78 -13.17 17.93 -0.10
C ALA A 78 -12.37 17.19 -1.19
N ALA A 79 -11.05 17.03 -0.98
CA ALA A 79 -10.20 16.25 -1.89
C ALA A 79 -10.58 14.76 -1.94
N CYS A 80 -11.10 14.20 -0.84
CA CYS A 80 -11.58 12.81 -0.79
C CYS A 80 -12.91 12.59 -1.52
N ALA A 81 -13.67 13.64 -1.87
CA ALA A 81 -14.90 13.49 -2.66
C ALA A 81 -14.65 13.10 -4.12
N GLN A 82 -13.42 13.13 -4.58
CA GLN A 82 -13.02 12.74 -5.95
C GLN A 82 -13.09 11.21 -6.15
N PRO A 83 -13.19 10.73 -7.40
CA PRO A 83 -13.24 9.29 -7.71
C PRO A 83 -12.02 8.49 -7.31
N VAL A 84 -10.90 9.14 -7.08
CA VAL A 84 -9.61 8.61 -6.62
C VAL A 84 -8.96 9.58 -5.65
N LEU A 85 -8.05 9.09 -4.82
CA LEU A 85 -7.45 9.87 -3.74
C LEU A 85 -6.21 10.68 -4.14
N ASN A 86 -5.85 10.75 -5.43
CA ASN A 86 -4.64 11.44 -5.89
C ASN A 86 -4.56 12.90 -5.38
N THR A 87 -5.66 13.65 -5.46
CA THR A 87 -5.71 15.02 -4.96
C THR A 87 -5.46 15.07 -3.45
N PHE A 88 -6.09 14.20 -2.68
CA PHE A 88 -5.88 14.10 -1.24
C PHE A 88 -4.44 13.71 -0.89
N MET A 89 -3.91 12.68 -1.54
CA MET A 89 -2.52 12.22 -1.35
C MET A 89 -1.52 13.37 -1.61
N GLY A 90 -1.79 14.21 -2.62
CA GLY A 90 -0.93 15.35 -2.98
C GLY A 90 -0.94 16.52 -2.01
N LEU A 91 -1.90 16.60 -1.08
CA LEU A 91 -1.96 17.68 -0.07
C LEU A 91 -0.84 17.60 0.98
N GLY A 92 -0.30 16.41 1.20
CA GLY A 92 0.81 16.16 2.11
C GLY A 92 0.40 16.00 3.57
N ALA A 93 1.39 15.63 4.40
CA ALA A 93 1.21 15.17 5.77
C ALA A 93 0.37 16.10 6.70
N PRO A 94 0.48 17.45 6.66
CA PRO A 94 -0.33 18.29 7.52
C PRO A 94 -1.84 18.15 7.28
N ALA A 95 -2.25 18.02 6.01
CA ALA A 95 -3.66 17.85 5.66
C ALA A 95 -4.15 16.42 6.01
N HIS A 96 -3.30 15.41 5.80
CA HIS A 96 -3.61 14.04 6.19
C HIS A 96 -3.82 13.92 7.70
N ALA A 97 -2.93 14.49 8.50
CA ALA A 97 -3.03 14.49 9.97
C ALA A 97 -4.26 15.26 10.46
N ALA A 98 -4.58 16.41 9.85
CA ALA A 98 -5.76 17.19 10.21
C ALA A 98 -7.05 16.39 9.97
N LEU A 99 -7.18 15.74 8.80
CA LEU A 99 -8.35 14.92 8.50
C LEU A 99 -8.43 13.69 9.41
N ARG A 100 -7.31 12.98 9.64
CA ARG A 100 -7.25 11.83 10.56
C ARG A 100 -7.71 12.23 11.96
N GLY A 101 -7.21 13.35 12.50
CA GLY A 101 -7.61 13.87 13.81
C GLY A 101 -9.11 14.20 13.88
N ALA A 102 -9.65 14.86 12.85
CA ALA A 102 -11.06 15.19 12.77
C ALA A 102 -11.97 13.95 12.68
N LEU A 103 -11.57 12.94 11.87
CA LEU A 103 -12.29 11.67 11.74
C LEU A 103 -12.24 10.88 13.05
N SER A 104 -11.08 10.80 13.70
CA SER A 104 -10.95 10.16 15.01
C SER A 104 -11.87 10.81 16.04
N ALA A 105 -11.89 12.14 16.12
CA ALA A 105 -12.78 12.87 17.02
C ALA A 105 -14.27 12.65 16.70
N ALA A 106 -14.63 12.56 15.43
CA ALA A 106 -16.03 12.34 15.01
C ALA A 106 -16.51 10.89 15.28
N LEU A 107 -15.58 9.92 15.29
CA LEU A 107 -15.88 8.49 15.45
C LEU A 107 -15.72 7.98 16.88
N ARG A 108 -15.17 8.76 17.81
CA ARG A 108 -15.03 8.38 19.22
C ARG A 108 -16.39 8.13 19.88
N SER A 109 -16.40 7.25 20.87
CA SER A 109 -17.62 6.86 21.61
C SER A 109 -18.35 8.02 22.29
N ASP A 110 -17.64 9.07 22.69
CA ASP A 110 -18.13 10.29 23.32
C ASP A 110 -18.40 11.46 22.35
N SER A 111 -18.33 11.20 21.03
CA SER A 111 -18.46 12.26 20.01
C SER A 111 -19.88 12.84 19.93
N ALA A 112 -20.01 14.16 20.07
CA ALA A 112 -21.25 14.86 19.81
C ALA A 112 -21.70 14.82 18.33
N LEU A 113 -20.77 14.47 17.40
CA LEU A 113 -21.04 14.37 15.97
C LEU A 113 -21.64 13.03 15.56
N ALA A 114 -21.71 12.04 16.46
CA ALA A 114 -22.13 10.67 16.16
C ALA A 114 -23.49 10.60 15.42
N GLN A 115 -24.48 11.40 15.83
CA GLN A 115 -25.81 11.43 15.23
C GLN A 115 -25.76 11.92 13.75
N GLN A 116 -24.89 12.87 13.45
CA GLN A 116 -24.73 13.44 12.11
C GLN A 116 -23.92 12.56 11.19
N VAL A 117 -22.91 11.85 11.73
CA VAL A 117 -21.98 10.98 10.99
C VAL A 117 -22.58 9.60 10.71
N ARG A 118 -23.34 9.03 11.65
CA ARG A 118 -23.92 7.69 11.54
C ARG A 118 -24.64 7.41 10.22
N PRO A 119 -25.48 8.30 9.67
CA PRO A 119 -26.15 8.05 8.39
C PRO A 119 -25.22 8.00 7.16
N ARG A 120 -23.91 8.24 7.33
CA ARG A 120 -22.89 8.21 6.27
C ARG A 120 -22.05 6.92 6.32
N LEU A 121 -22.37 6.01 7.23
CA LEU A 121 -21.81 4.67 7.25
C LEU A 121 -22.54 3.74 6.27
N ILE A 122 -21.76 2.89 5.61
CA ILE A 122 -22.26 1.89 4.67
C ILE A 122 -21.52 0.58 5.00
N GLY A 123 -22.24 -0.55 5.10
CA GLY A 123 -21.61 -1.85 5.31
C GLY A 123 -20.58 -2.16 4.22
N GLN A 124 -19.46 -2.74 4.60
CA GLN A 124 -18.39 -3.10 3.65
C GLN A 124 -18.84 -4.12 2.60
N ASP A 125 -19.83 -4.94 2.91
CA ASP A 125 -20.48 -5.90 2.02
C ASP A 125 -21.44 -5.27 0.99
N ALA A 126 -21.83 -4.01 1.22
CA ALA A 126 -22.74 -3.25 0.36
C ALA A 126 -21.99 -2.29 -0.62
N VAL A 127 -20.68 -2.39 -0.70
CA VAL A 127 -19.85 -1.52 -1.54
C VAL A 127 -18.96 -2.32 -2.50
N GLU A 128 -18.52 -1.66 -3.53
CA GLU A 128 -17.46 -2.14 -4.40
C GLU A 128 -16.29 -1.15 -4.41
N TYR A 129 -15.09 -1.67 -4.50
CA TYR A 129 -13.86 -0.90 -4.39
C TYR A 129 -13.16 -0.79 -5.74
N ARG A 130 -12.30 0.21 -5.83
CA ARG A 130 -11.30 0.34 -6.88
C ARG A 130 -9.93 0.62 -6.25
N VAL A 131 -8.87 0.58 -7.07
CA VAL A 131 -7.56 1.08 -6.64
C VAL A 131 -7.70 2.51 -6.14
N ALA A 132 -7.18 2.80 -4.96
CA ALA A 132 -7.37 4.07 -4.26
C ALA A 132 -6.84 5.28 -5.06
N ALA A 133 -5.88 5.06 -5.96
CA ALA A 133 -5.30 6.08 -6.82
C ALA A 133 -5.36 5.68 -8.30
N GLN A 134 -5.33 6.67 -9.18
CA GLN A 134 -4.92 6.47 -10.56
C GLN A 134 -3.39 6.40 -10.57
N VAL A 135 -2.87 5.19 -10.76
CA VAL A 135 -1.44 4.89 -10.77
C VAL A 135 -0.88 5.25 -12.14
N GLY A 136 0.08 6.19 -12.18
CA GLY A 136 0.79 6.57 -13.41
C GLY A 136 1.92 5.62 -13.72
N ASP A 137 2.76 5.36 -12.70
CA ASP A 137 3.93 4.50 -12.80
C ASP A 137 3.98 3.54 -11.61
N TYR A 138 4.62 2.40 -11.83
CA TYR A 138 4.84 1.36 -10.84
C TYR A 138 6.28 0.86 -10.95
N THR A 139 6.99 0.91 -9.84
CA THR A 139 8.35 0.37 -9.71
C THR A 139 8.31 -0.77 -8.71
N ASP A 140 8.77 -1.94 -9.15
CA ASP A 140 8.81 -3.15 -8.34
C ASP A 140 10.22 -3.37 -7.81
N PHE A 141 10.39 -3.28 -6.48
CA PHE A 141 11.66 -3.40 -5.79
C PHE A 141 11.88 -4.84 -5.31
N TYR A 142 13.03 -5.39 -5.67
CA TYR A 142 13.51 -6.69 -5.19
C TYR A 142 14.09 -6.57 -3.77
N ALA A 143 13.26 -6.18 -2.80
CA ALA A 143 13.70 -5.68 -1.50
C ALA A 143 14.03 -6.78 -0.48
N SER A 144 13.38 -7.96 -0.55
CA SER A 144 13.58 -9.02 0.45
C SER A 144 14.84 -9.83 0.17
N ILE A 145 15.86 -9.69 1.03
CA ILE A 145 17.10 -10.47 0.94
C ILE A 145 16.84 -11.99 1.11
N HIS A 146 15.83 -12.36 1.87
CA HIS A 146 15.45 -13.76 2.06
C HIS A 146 14.91 -14.36 0.77
N HIS A 147 13.98 -13.66 0.11
CA HIS A 147 13.45 -14.05 -1.19
C HIS A 147 14.55 -14.08 -2.26
N ALA A 148 15.34 -13.00 -2.37
CA ALA A 148 16.45 -12.90 -3.33
C ALA A 148 17.49 -14.02 -3.16
N THR A 149 17.79 -14.39 -1.91
CA THR A 149 18.72 -15.50 -1.62
C THR A 149 18.10 -16.86 -1.98
N ALA A 150 16.83 -17.07 -1.66
CA ALA A 150 16.15 -18.33 -1.96
C ALA A 150 16.07 -18.57 -3.48
N VAL A 151 15.61 -17.57 -4.24
CA VAL A 151 15.57 -17.64 -5.71
C VAL A 151 16.98 -17.75 -6.30
N GLY A 152 17.94 -16.96 -5.80
CA GLY A 152 19.31 -17.00 -6.26
C GLY A 152 19.99 -18.36 -6.11
N ARG A 153 19.71 -19.09 -5.04
CA ARG A 153 20.22 -20.46 -4.82
C ARG A 153 19.79 -21.47 -5.89
N LEU A 154 18.63 -21.25 -6.50
CA LEU A 154 18.15 -22.12 -7.59
C LEU A 154 19.02 -21.98 -8.85
N PHE A 155 19.62 -20.83 -9.07
CA PHE A 155 20.38 -20.52 -10.28
C PHE A 155 21.89 -20.37 -10.04
N ARG A 156 22.29 -19.99 -8.83
CA ARG A 156 23.67 -19.70 -8.42
C ARG A 156 23.91 -20.19 -6.99
N PRO A 157 23.99 -21.53 -6.76
CA PRO A 157 24.05 -22.11 -5.41
C PRO A 157 25.17 -21.55 -4.54
N ASP A 158 26.36 -21.35 -5.14
CA ASP A 158 27.56 -20.91 -4.44
C ASP A 158 27.60 -19.39 -4.21
N ASN A 159 26.86 -18.62 -5.01
CA ASN A 159 26.80 -17.16 -4.92
C ASN A 159 25.41 -16.62 -5.28
N PRO A 160 24.42 -16.79 -4.40
CA PRO A 160 23.02 -16.55 -4.71
C PRO A 160 22.69 -15.08 -4.98
N LEU A 161 23.37 -14.13 -4.33
CA LEU A 161 23.14 -12.71 -4.53
C LEU A 161 24.13 -12.13 -5.53
N LEU A 162 23.64 -11.29 -6.44
CA LEU A 162 24.51 -10.51 -7.33
C LEU A 162 25.33 -9.49 -6.53
N PRO A 163 26.54 -9.12 -7.02
CA PRO A 163 27.45 -8.24 -6.27
C PRO A 163 26.86 -6.87 -5.92
N ASN A 164 25.93 -6.37 -6.74
CA ASN A 164 25.27 -5.07 -6.56
C ASN A 164 24.02 -5.13 -5.67
N TYR A 165 23.52 -6.33 -5.28
CA TYR A 165 22.27 -6.48 -4.56
C TYR A 165 22.22 -5.68 -3.24
N LYS A 166 23.32 -5.69 -2.48
CA LYS A 166 23.39 -4.97 -1.20
C LYS A 166 23.76 -3.48 -1.34
N TRP A 167 23.95 -2.98 -2.56
CA TRP A 167 24.37 -1.61 -2.82
C TRP A 167 23.32 -0.76 -3.51
N VAL A 168 22.67 -1.32 -4.50
CA VAL A 168 21.65 -0.65 -5.30
C VAL A 168 20.29 -1.16 -4.90
N PRO A 169 19.31 -0.29 -4.60
CA PRO A 169 17.91 -0.71 -4.51
C PRO A 169 17.44 -1.23 -5.89
N LEU A 170 17.58 -2.54 -6.08
CA LEU A 170 17.25 -3.18 -7.35
C LEU A 170 15.75 -3.18 -7.58
N ALA A 171 15.34 -2.76 -8.76
CA ALA A 171 13.95 -2.71 -9.15
C ALA A 171 13.80 -2.81 -10.67
N TYR A 172 12.58 -3.07 -11.14
CA TYR A 172 12.21 -2.93 -12.54
C TYR A 172 10.92 -2.12 -12.68
N HIS A 173 10.64 -1.64 -13.88
CA HIS A 173 9.40 -0.91 -14.17
C HIS A 173 8.26 -1.92 -14.35
N GLY A 174 7.32 -1.91 -13.40
CA GLY A 174 6.14 -2.75 -13.44
C GLY A 174 5.04 -2.21 -14.37
N ARG A 175 4.03 -3.01 -14.59
CA ARG A 175 2.87 -2.66 -15.43
C ARG A 175 1.78 -1.99 -14.60
N ALA A 176 1.74 -0.65 -14.58
CA ALA A 176 0.71 0.10 -13.86
C ALA A 176 -0.71 -0.16 -14.38
N SER A 177 -0.89 -0.43 -15.67
CA SER A 177 -2.20 -0.59 -16.29
C SER A 177 -2.94 -1.89 -15.91
N SER A 178 -2.27 -2.88 -15.34
CA SER A 178 -2.87 -4.15 -14.87
C SER A 178 -3.07 -4.22 -13.37
N ILE A 179 -2.80 -3.16 -12.63
CA ILE A 179 -3.08 -3.08 -11.19
C ILE A 179 -4.60 -3.01 -10.99
N ARG A 180 -5.13 -3.91 -10.15
CA ARG A 180 -6.54 -3.98 -9.77
C ARG A 180 -6.71 -4.12 -8.27
N ALA A 181 -7.81 -3.62 -7.73
CA ALA A 181 -8.18 -3.90 -6.35
C ALA A 181 -8.59 -5.35 -6.17
N SER A 182 -8.48 -5.89 -4.95
CA SER A 182 -8.97 -7.23 -4.61
C SER A 182 -10.43 -7.42 -5.04
N GLY A 183 -10.77 -8.63 -5.46
CA GLY A 183 -12.11 -9.01 -5.94
C GLY A 183 -12.25 -9.02 -7.46
N TYR A 184 -11.20 -8.70 -8.21
CA TYR A 184 -11.19 -8.83 -9.67
C TYR A 184 -10.59 -10.17 -10.12
N ASP A 185 -11.28 -10.82 -11.03
CA ASP A 185 -10.76 -11.99 -11.73
C ASP A 185 -9.83 -11.58 -12.86
N PHE A 186 -8.84 -12.42 -13.17
CA PHE A 186 -7.97 -12.27 -14.31
C PHE A 186 -7.79 -13.61 -15.05
N ALA A 187 -7.55 -13.52 -16.35
CA ALA A 187 -7.29 -14.71 -17.15
C ALA A 187 -5.90 -15.27 -16.87
N ARG A 188 -5.79 -16.61 -16.86
CA ARG A 188 -4.48 -17.30 -16.80
C ARG A 188 -3.62 -16.85 -17.98
N PRO A 189 -2.39 -16.31 -17.77
CA PRO A 189 -1.58 -15.79 -18.86
C PRO A 189 -1.10 -16.91 -19.81
N VAL A 190 -1.03 -16.57 -21.07
CA VAL A 190 -0.47 -17.40 -22.14
C VAL A 190 0.78 -16.71 -22.66
N GLY A 191 1.87 -17.46 -22.73
CA GLY A 191 3.17 -16.94 -23.16
C GLY A 191 4.09 -18.05 -23.67
N GLN A 192 5.32 -17.68 -24.04
CA GLN A 192 6.34 -18.65 -24.39
C GLN A 192 6.85 -19.34 -23.13
N VAL A 193 6.86 -20.65 -23.17
CA VAL A 193 7.39 -21.53 -22.13
C VAL A 193 8.41 -22.46 -22.76
N LEU A 194 9.56 -22.66 -22.14
CA LEU A 194 10.52 -23.69 -22.56
C LEU A 194 10.29 -24.94 -21.70
N PRO A 195 9.72 -26.03 -22.24
CA PRO A 195 9.53 -27.26 -21.51
C PRO A 195 10.88 -27.87 -21.07
N PRO A 196 10.94 -28.61 -19.95
CA PRO A 196 12.16 -29.30 -19.52
C PRO A 196 12.72 -30.18 -20.62
N GLY A 197 14.02 -30.05 -20.94
CA GLY A 197 14.72 -30.79 -21.98
C GLY A 197 14.42 -30.39 -23.43
N ALA A 198 13.53 -29.42 -23.64
CA ALA A 198 13.27 -28.89 -24.98
C ALA A 198 14.31 -27.83 -25.37
N THR A 199 14.58 -27.72 -26.68
CA THR A 199 15.44 -26.68 -27.27
C THR A 199 14.63 -25.57 -27.93
N ARG A 200 13.31 -25.74 -28.04
CA ARG A 200 12.37 -24.80 -28.66
C ARG A 200 11.22 -24.49 -27.69
N PRO A 201 10.89 -23.20 -27.49
CA PRO A 201 9.73 -22.83 -26.67
C PRO A 201 8.41 -23.16 -27.40
N GLU A 202 7.35 -23.29 -26.63
CA GLU A 202 5.97 -23.39 -27.10
C GLU A 202 5.13 -22.24 -26.54
N LEU A 203 4.07 -21.85 -27.23
CA LEU A 203 3.06 -20.94 -26.75
C LEU A 203 2.04 -21.72 -25.91
N ALA A 204 2.00 -21.49 -24.60
CA ALA A 204 1.11 -22.21 -23.69
C ALA A 204 0.60 -21.34 -22.57
N ALA A 205 -0.52 -21.74 -21.96
CA ALA A 205 -0.94 -21.17 -20.69
C ALA A 205 0.02 -21.59 -19.58
N THR A 206 0.36 -20.66 -18.68
CA THR A 206 1.24 -20.99 -17.55
C THR A 206 0.71 -22.17 -16.75
N ARG A 207 1.61 -23.10 -16.39
CA ARG A 207 1.37 -24.22 -15.48
C ARG A 207 1.92 -23.95 -14.07
N ARG A 208 2.61 -22.81 -13.89
CA ARG A 208 3.28 -22.42 -12.64
C ARG A 208 2.86 -21.02 -12.23
N LEU A 209 1.55 -20.86 -12.03
CA LEU A 209 1.03 -19.63 -11.44
C LEU A 209 1.37 -19.60 -9.96
N ASP A 210 1.96 -18.51 -9.52
CA ASP A 210 2.42 -18.29 -8.15
C ASP A 210 1.97 -16.89 -7.67
N TYR A 211 2.02 -16.66 -6.37
CA TYR A 211 1.72 -15.39 -5.74
C TYR A 211 2.93 -14.87 -4.97
N GLU A 212 3.02 -13.57 -4.81
CA GLU A 212 4.01 -12.92 -3.96
C GLU A 212 3.29 -11.96 -3.01
N LEU A 213 3.39 -12.24 -1.69
CA LEU A 213 2.83 -11.34 -0.67
C LEU A 213 3.78 -10.17 -0.45
N GLU A 214 3.32 -8.99 -0.76
CA GLU A 214 4.12 -7.77 -0.78
C GLU A 214 3.42 -6.60 -0.11
N VAL A 215 4.14 -5.50 0.05
CA VAL A 215 3.65 -4.20 0.51
C VAL A 215 3.75 -3.20 -0.63
N GLY A 216 2.61 -2.66 -1.03
CA GLY A 216 2.54 -1.53 -1.96
C GLY A 216 2.70 -0.21 -1.22
N VAL A 217 3.52 0.70 -1.76
CA VAL A 217 3.74 2.04 -1.22
C VAL A 217 3.12 3.07 -2.16
N PHE A 218 2.15 3.84 -1.68
CA PHE A 218 1.59 4.95 -2.44
C PHE A 218 2.41 6.23 -2.22
N VAL A 219 2.99 6.75 -3.29
CA VAL A 219 3.63 8.07 -3.31
C VAL A 219 2.55 9.13 -3.46
N GLY A 220 2.47 10.04 -2.50
CA GLY A 220 1.48 11.12 -2.50
C GLY A 220 1.94 12.31 -3.32
N ARG A 221 3.02 12.95 -2.87
CA ARG A 221 3.59 14.11 -3.54
C ARG A 221 4.84 13.72 -4.31
N GLY A 222 4.87 14.00 -5.61
CA GLY A 222 6.04 13.79 -6.45
C GLY A 222 7.14 14.82 -6.22
N ASN A 223 8.29 14.60 -6.85
CA ASN A 223 9.42 15.54 -6.96
C ASN A 223 9.51 16.11 -8.38
N GLU A 224 10.28 17.17 -8.54
CA GLU A 224 10.58 17.73 -9.85
C GLU A 224 11.50 16.79 -10.64
N LEU A 225 11.29 16.69 -11.94
CA LEU A 225 12.14 15.89 -12.83
C LEU A 225 13.60 16.36 -12.73
N GLY A 226 14.52 15.39 -12.59
CA GLY A 226 15.96 15.65 -12.45
C GLY A 226 16.40 16.05 -11.04
N ARG A 227 15.49 16.16 -10.06
CA ARG A 227 15.83 16.41 -8.66
C ARG A 227 15.57 15.17 -7.81
N SER A 228 16.62 14.64 -7.20
CA SER A 228 16.49 13.53 -6.26
C SER A 228 15.85 13.99 -4.94
N VAL A 229 15.12 13.09 -4.30
CA VAL A 229 14.59 13.30 -2.95
C VAL A 229 15.67 12.86 -1.94
N PRO A 230 16.18 13.76 -1.09
CA PRO A 230 17.07 13.34 0.00
C PRO A 230 16.41 12.32 0.92
N LEU A 231 17.18 11.34 1.42
CA LEU A 231 16.64 10.25 2.25
C LEU A 231 15.87 10.78 3.47
N ALA A 232 16.38 11.80 4.15
CA ALA A 232 15.71 12.44 5.28
C ALA A 232 14.33 13.08 4.96
N GLN A 233 14.00 13.25 3.68
CA GLN A 233 12.73 13.79 3.20
C GLN A 233 11.83 12.73 2.55
N ALA A 234 12.34 11.52 2.32
CA ALA A 234 11.66 10.48 1.55
C ALA A 234 10.27 10.13 2.12
N GLU A 235 10.14 10.02 3.43
CA GLU A 235 8.86 9.70 4.07
C GLU A 235 7.79 10.79 3.87
N ALA A 236 8.18 12.05 3.69
CA ALA A 236 7.23 13.12 3.41
C ALA A 236 6.53 12.98 2.03
N HIS A 237 7.09 12.15 1.15
CA HIS A 237 6.52 11.82 -0.15
C HIS A 237 5.62 10.57 -0.10
N VAL A 238 5.69 9.78 0.96
CA VAL A 238 4.87 8.57 1.12
C VAL A 238 3.53 8.93 1.75
N PHE A 239 2.44 8.52 1.11
CA PHE A 239 1.09 8.66 1.67
C PHE A 239 0.76 7.52 2.62
N GLY A 240 0.98 6.29 2.19
CA GLY A 240 0.63 5.11 2.98
C GLY A 240 0.96 3.81 2.29
N LEU A 241 0.62 2.71 2.96
CA LEU A 241 0.91 1.35 2.55
C LEU A 241 -0.38 0.56 2.31
N CYS A 242 -0.32 -0.40 1.39
CA CYS A 242 -1.36 -1.41 1.19
C CYS A 242 -0.74 -2.79 1.05
N LEU A 243 -1.53 -3.85 1.20
CA LEU A 243 -1.13 -5.19 0.80
C LEU A 243 -1.14 -5.29 -0.72
N LEU A 244 -0.18 -6.02 -1.27
CA LEU A 244 -0.03 -6.27 -2.69
C LEU A 244 0.23 -7.75 -2.93
N ASN A 245 -0.33 -8.28 -4.00
CA ASN A 245 0.00 -9.59 -4.54
C ASN A 245 0.51 -9.41 -5.96
N ASP A 246 1.80 -9.69 -6.17
CA ASP A 246 2.42 -9.71 -7.49
C ASP A 246 2.29 -11.11 -8.09
N TRP A 247 1.24 -11.33 -8.87
CA TRP A 247 0.98 -12.60 -9.52
C TRP A 247 2.07 -12.94 -10.52
N SER A 248 2.58 -14.16 -10.44
CA SER A 248 3.77 -14.59 -11.17
C SER A 248 3.53 -15.86 -11.97
N ALA A 249 3.82 -15.82 -13.28
CA ALA A 249 3.84 -17.00 -14.14
C ALA A 249 5.27 -17.52 -14.24
N ARG A 250 5.70 -18.40 -13.32
CA ARG A 250 7.10 -18.77 -13.12
C ARG A 250 7.75 -19.46 -14.30
N ASP A 251 7.01 -20.24 -15.05
CA ASP A 251 7.52 -20.92 -16.26
C ASP A 251 7.74 -19.94 -17.41
N ILE A 252 6.84 -18.96 -17.59
CA ILE A 252 7.04 -17.87 -18.55
C ILE A 252 8.21 -16.99 -18.07
N GLN A 253 8.27 -16.64 -16.79
CA GLN A 253 9.34 -15.82 -16.20
C GLN A 253 10.72 -16.45 -16.43
N ALA A 254 10.86 -17.74 -16.22
CA ALA A 254 12.13 -18.44 -16.39
C ALA A 254 12.68 -18.34 -17.82
N TRP A 255 11.82 -18.20 -18.82
CA TRP A 255 12.20 -18.07 -20.22
C TRP A 255 12.51 -16.62 -20.62
N GLU A 256 11.75 -15.65 -20.10
CA GLU A 256 11.78 -14.26 -20.58
C GLU A 256 12.66 -13.29 -19.77
N TYR A 257 13.01 -13.61 -18.49
CA TYR A 257 13.53 -12.62 -17.56
C TYR A 257 14.91 -12.07 -17.92
N GLN A 258 15.67 -12.77 -18.74
CA GLN A 258 16.96 -12.27 -19.23
C GLN A 258 16.86 -11.79 -20.67
N PRO A 259 17.50 -10.66 -21.02
CA PRO A 259 18.44 -9.84 -20.22
C PRO A 259 17.79 -8.67 -19.47
N LEU A 260 16.50 -8.34 -19.70
CA LEU A 260 15.90 -7.07 -19.27
C LEU A 260 14.97 -7.18 -18.06
N GLY A 261 14.82 -8.37 -17.46
CA GLY A 261 13.90 -8.62 -16.36
C GLY A 261 12.55 -9.18 -16.83
N PRO A 262 11.64 -9.51 -15.88
CA PRO A 262 10.32 -10.05 -16.23
C PRO A 262 9.43 -8.99 -16.90
N PHE A 263 8.54 -9.44 -17.76
CA PHE A 263 7.51 -8.59 -18.36
C PHE A 263 6.16 -9.33 -18.45
N LEU A 264 5.88 -10.20 -19.41
CA LEU A 264 4.60 -10.90 -19.52
C LEU A 264 4.27 -11.73 -18.28
N ALA A 265 5.28 -12.37 -17.67
CA ALA A 265 5.14 -13.20 -16.48
C ALA A 265 4.63 -12.47 -15.25
N LYS A 266 4.71 -11.14 -15.24
CA LYS A 266 4.24 -10.25 -14.17
C LYS A 266 3.16 -9.28 -14.64
N ASN A 267 3.20 -8.86 -15.91
CA ASN A 267 2.34 -7.81 -16.45
C ASN A 267 0.85 -8.19 -16.55
N PHE A 268 0.49 -9.46 -16.40
CA PHE A 268 -0.87 -9.92 -16.57
C PHE A 268 -1.79 -9.55 -15.40
N ALA A 269 -1.27 -9.46 -14.17
CA ALA A 269 -2.04 -9.09 -13.00
C ALA A 269 -1.16 -8.65 -11.83
N THR A 270 -1.57 -7.55 -11.19
CA THR A 270 -1.11 -7.14 -9.86
C THR A 270 -2.36 -6.79 -9.05
N THR A 271 -2.55 -7.44 -7.91
CA THR A 271 -3.71 -7.20 -7.05
C THR A 271 -3.29 -6.41 -5.83
N VAL A 272 -4.00 -5.32 -5.52
CA VAL A 272 -3.77 -4.51 -4.33
C VAL A 272 -4.99 -4.52 -3.42
N SER A 273 -4.75 -4.47 -2.10
CA SER A 273 -5.81 -4.17 -1.15
C SER A 273 -6.44 -2.81 -1.46
N PRO A 274 -7.77 -2.66 -1.36
CA PRO A 274 -8.40 -1.36 -1.54
C PRO A 274 -8.08 -0.39 -0.39
N TRP A 275 -7.54 -0.89 0.72
CA TRP A 275 -7.25 -0.14 1.93
C TRP A 275 -5.83 0.40 1.92
N VAL A 276 -5.70 1.72 2.13
CA VAL A 276 -4.39 2.37 2.29
C VAL A 276 -4.26 2.85 3.73
N VAL A 277 -3.34 2.23 4.46
CA VAL A 277 -2.98 2.60 5.84
C VAL A 277 -1.95 3.71 5.77
N THR A 278 -2.23 4.87 6.35
CA THR A 278 -1.30 6.01 6.32
C THR A 278 -0.06 5.77 7.17
N LEU A 279 1.07 6.39 6.81
CA LEU A 279 2.28 6.30 7.64
C LEU A 279 2.05 6.78 9.08
N GLU A 280 1.18 7.79 9.27
CA GLU A 280 0.83 8.25 10.62
C GLU A 280 0.14 7.14 11.43
N ALA A 281 -0.79 6.38 10.83
CA ALA A 281 -1.44 5.26 11.50
C ALA A 281 -0.45 4.15 11.90
N LEU A 282 0.66 4.02 11.17
CA LEU A 282 1.72 3.05 11.41
C LEU A 282 2.77 3.52 12.41
N ALA A 283 2.70 4.76 12.92
CA ALA A 283 3.68 5.29 13.86
C ALA A 283 3.94 4.39 15.09
N PRO A 284 2.93 3.75 15.72
CA PRO A 284 3.15 2.84 16.85
C PRO A 284 3.94 1.57 16.53
N PHE A 285 4.06 1.22 15.25
CA PHE A 285 4.68 -0.02 14.75
C PHE A 285 6.07 0.23 14.15
N ARG A 286 6.62 1.42 14.34
CA ARG A 286 7.95 1.75 13.85
C ARG A 286 9.01 1.09 14.71
N VAL A 287 10.00 0.48 14.07
CA VAL A 287 11.11 -0.22 14.71
C VAL A 287 12.45 0.17 14.09
N PRO A 288 13.57 -0.02 14.79
CA PRO A 288 14.90 0.22 14.25
C PRO A 288 15.16 -0.63 13.02
N TRP A 289 15.88 -0.04 12.07
CA TRP A 289 16.44 -0.76 10.94
C TRP A 289 17.95 -0.90 11.07
N SER A 290 18.49 -2.08 10.81
CA SER A 290 19.91 -2.33 10.83
C SER A 290 20.32 -3.38 9.82
N ARG A 291 21.55 -3.34 9.37
CA ARG A 291 22.17 -4.45 8.62
C ARG A 291 22.73 -5.48 9.61
N PRO A 292 22.84 -6.75 9.20
CA PRO A 292 23.52 -7.77 9.98
C PRO A 292 24.94 -7.34 10.37
N ALA A 293 25.40 -7.78 11.54
CA ALA A 293 26.75 -7.51 12.00
C ALA A 293 27.80 -8.02 11.01
N GLY A 294 28.81 -7.21 10.71
CA GLY A 294 29.88 -7.53 9.75
C GLY A 294 29.57 -7.17 8.29
N GLU A 295 28.37 -6.72 7.98
CA GLU A 295 28.08 -6.17 6.65
C GLU A 295 28.55 -4.72 6.51
N SER A 296 28.99 -4.36 5.30
CA SER A 296 29.34 -2.98 4.97
C SER A 296 28.13 -2.05 5.13
N PRO A 297 28.29 -0.84 5.67
CA PRO A 297 27.22 0.15 5.70
C PRO A 297 26.78 0.51 4.27
N PRO A 298 25.53 0.99 4.09
CA PRO A 298 25.10 1.51 2.80
C PRO A 298 25.91 2.75 2.41
N LEU A 299 25.81 3.17 1.16
CA LEU A 299 26.38 4.45 0.74
C LEU A 299 25.66 5.61 1.46
N ALA A 300 26.37 6.71 1.66
CA ALA A 300 25.89 7.84 2.47
C ALA A 300 24.51 8.39 2.06
N TYR A 301 24.15 8.32 0.77
CA TYR A 301 22.84 8.78 0.30
C TYR A 301 21.67 7.83 0.67
N LEU A 302 21.97 6.62 1.14
CA LEU A 302 21.02 5.60 1.64
C LEU A 302 21.15 5.39 3.16
N ASP A 303 21.78 6.34 3.85
CA ASP A 303 22.05 6.22 5.28
C ASP A 303 21.59 7.49 6.03
N ASP A 304 20.69 7.31 6.98
CA ASP A 304 20.15 8.39 7.80
C ASP A 304 19.93 7.89 9.23
N GLY A 305 20.37 8.70 10.22
CA GLY A 305 20.29 8.33 11.63
C GLY A 305 18.87 8.13 12.14
N ALA A 306 17.93 8.98 11.74
CA ALA A 306 16.53 8.87 12.16
C ALA A 306 15.86 7.61 11.58
N LEU A 307 16.20 7.24 10.32
CA LEU A 307 15.71 6.02 9.71
C LEU A 307 16.32 4.76 10.34
N ARG A 308 17.55 4.83 10.86
CA ARG A 308 18.11 3.70 11.62
C ARG A 308 17.33 3.45 12.92
N GLU A 309 16.80 4.49 13.55
CA GLU A 309 16.05 4.36 14.81
C GLU A 309 14.60 3.92 14.58
N ALA A 310 13.98 4.32 13.49
CA ALA A 310 12.56 4.09 13.24
C ALA A 310 12.20 3.90 11.75
N GLY A 311 13.13 3.40 10.91
CA GLY A 311 12.95 3.28 9.47
C GLY A 311 12.23 2.01 9.01
N ALA A 312 12.06 1.02 9.89
CA ALA A 312 11.32 -0.20 9.58
C ALA A 312 9.94 -0.21 10.25
N ILE A 313 9.09 -1.13 9.82
CA ILE A 313 7.76 -1.37 10.38
C ILE A 313 7.72 -2.81 10.87
N ASP A 314 7.24 -3.04 12.08
CA ASP A 314 7.04 -4.37 12.66
C ASP A 314 5.85 -5.05 11.98
N ILE A 315 6.14 -5.86 10.96
CA ILE A 315 5.16 -6.59 10.17
C ILE A 315 5.23 -8.07 10.53
N GLN A 316 4.10 -8.65 10.93
CA GLN A 316 3.96 -10.08 11.11
C GLN A 316 3.40 -10.70 9.82
N LEU A 317 4.04 -11.78 9.34
CA LEU A 317 3.62 -12.54 8.17
C LEU A 317 3.11 -13.90 8.63
N GLU A 318 1.92 -14.25 8.16
CA GLU A 318 1.29 -15.54 8.43
C GLU A 318 0.93 -16.22 7.11
N ALA A 319 1.18 -17.53 7.01
CA ALA A 319 0.81 -18.36 5.86
C ALA A 319 0.02 -19.57 6.37
N TRP A 320 -1.14 -19.79 5.79
CA TRP A 320 -2.06 -20.89 6.15
C TRP A 320 -2.13 -21.94 5.05
#